data_6202557c96daed66441ab5382caa7b1a
#
_entry.id   6202557c96daed66441ab5382caa7b1a
#
_cell.length_a   1.000
_cell.length_b   1.000
_cell.length_c   1.000
_cell.angle_alpha   90.00
_cell.angle_beta   90.00
_cell.angle_gamma   90.00
#
_symmetry.space_group_name_H-M   'P 1'
#
loop_
_entity.id
_entity.type
_entity.pdbx_description
1 polymer ?
#
loop_
_entity_poly.entity_id
_entity_poly.type
_entity_poly.pdbx_seq_one_letter_code
_entity_poly.pdbx_strand_id
1 'polypeptide(L)'
;YADWMQHHDFTMNHDVMQHHILPMLKQGERVFLVVFDNFRYDQWKAIETELTDYDITEQLCCSILPTATQYARNALFAGMMPSEIKQRYPDWWTEEDAEESKNLNEPHLIQAFLDRVRRRDTFSYHKINATDEAEQLLAEADELLQRNSLNVVVVNFIDMLSHARTESKMVRELAHDEAAYRSLTLSWFRHSAIS
;
A
#
# COMPACT_ATOMS: atom_id res chain seq x y z
N TYR A 1 10.41 -20.22 -6.73
CA TYR A 1 9.25 -19.33 -6.74
C TYR A 1 7.97 -20.08 -7.13
N ALA A 2 7.97 -20.79 -8.25
CA ALA A 2 6.81 -21.59 -8.67
C ALA A 2 6.40 -22.65 -7.62
N ASP A 3 7.38 -23.30 -7.00
CA ASP A 3 7.14 -24.26 -5.92
C ASP A 3 6.57 -23.59 -4.67
N TRP A 4 7.01 -22.38 -4.34
CA TRP A 4 6.49 -21.61 -3.22
C TRP A 4 5.01 -21.22 -3.42
N MET A 5 4.63 -20.85 -4.62
CA MET A 5 3.23 -20.54 -4.93
C MET A 5 2.31 -21.77 -4.81
N GLN A 6 2.85 -22.98 -4.98
CA GLN A 6 2.09 -24.22 -4.88
C GLN A 6 1.98 -24.75 -3.43
N HIS A 7 2.94 -24.46 -2.57
CA HIS A 7 3.03 -25.06 -1.22
C HIS A 7 2.41 -24.22 -0.11
N HIS A 8 1.94 -22.99 -0.38
CA HIS A 8 1.23 -22.11 0.55
C HIS A 8 1.89 -21.87 1.93
N ASP A 9 3.19 -22.14 2.04
CA ASP A 9 3.94 -22.02 3.31
C ASP A 9 4.27 -20.56 3.65
N PHE A 10 4.02 -19.63 2.71
CA PHE A 10 4.29 -18.21 2.85
C PHE A 10 3.06 -17.38 2.54
N THR A 11 2.84 -16.35 3.34
CA THR A 11 1.87 -15.31 3.00
C THR A 11 2.38 -14.51 1.82
N MET A 12 1.59 -14.47 0.75
CA MET A 12 1.86 -13.63 -0.41
C MET A 12 1.15 -12.28 -0.24
N ASN A 13 1.57 -11.27 -1.00
CA ASN A 13 0.93 -9.96 -0.90
C ASN A 13 -0.58 -9.98 -1.22
N HIS A 14 -1.05 -10.85 -2.10
CA HIS A 14 -2.48 -11.01 -2.40
C HIS A 14 -3.28 -11.70 -1.28
N ASP A 15 -2.59 -12.35 -0.32
CA ASP A 15 -3.23 -12.98 0.84
C ASP A 15 -3.49 -11.98 1.99
N VAL A 16 -2.84 -10.81 1.98
CA VAL A 16 -2.87 -9.85 3.08
C VAL A 16 -4.30 -9.43 3.45
N MET A 17 -5.13 -9.11 2.46
CA MET A 17 -6.53 -8.76 2.73
C MET A 17 -7.30 -9.89 3.40
N GLN A 18 -7.08 -11.14 2.97
CA GLN A 18 -7.77 -12.32 3.48
C GLN A 18 -7.27 -12.73 4.87
N HIS A 19 -5.95 -12.70 5.09
CA HIS A 19 -5.33 -13.29 6.29
C HIS A 19 -5.13 -12.28 7.42
N HIS A 20 -4.98 -10.99 7.10
CA HIS A 20 -4.73 -9.96 8.10
C HIS A 20 -5.90 -8.99 8.26
N ILE A 21 -6.41 -8.41 7.16
CA ILE A 21 -7.44 -7.38 7.25
C ILE A 21 -8.82 -7.98 7.58
N LEU A 22 -9.22 -9.03 6.88
CA LEU A 22 -10.53 -9.65 7.09
C LEU A 22 -10.77 -10.16 8.53
N PRO A 23 -9.81 -10.79 9.22
CA PRO A 23 -9.99 -11.18 10.62
C PRO A 23 -10.26 -10.01 11.55
N MET A 24 -9.55 -8.87 11.38
CA MET A 24 -9.75 -7.65 12.16
C MET A 24 -11.16 -7.08 11.93
N LEU A 25 -11.58 -6.98 10.67
CA LEU A 25 -12.94 -6.55 10.33
C LEU A 25 -14.03 -7.48 10.91
N LYS A 26 -13.79 -8.80 10.96
CA LYS A 26 -14.71 -9.76 11.58
C LYS A 26 -14.81 -9.58 13.09
N GLN A 27 -13.79 -9.10 13.74
CA GLN A 27 -13.79 -8.75 15.17
C GLN A 27 -14.42 -7.39 15.46
N GLY A 28 -14.79 -6.65 14.40
CA GLY A 28 -15.37 -5.31 14.53
C GLY A 28 -14.33 -4.21 14.76
N GLU A 29 -13.06 -4.52 14.51
CA GLU A 29 -11.98 -3.54 14.60
C GLU A 29 -12.08 -2.51 13.47
N ARG A 30 -11.58 -1.32 13.73
CA ARG A 30 -11.45 -0.25 12.74
C ARG A 30 -10.00 -0.20 12.26
N VAL A 31 -9.82 -0.32 10.97
CA VAL A 31 -8.51 -0.58 10.37
C VAL A 31 -8.09 0.57 9.46
N PHE A 32 -6.88 1.08 9.66
CA PHE A 32 -6.15 1.78 8.62
C PHE A 32 -5.19 0.80 7.93
N LEU A 33 -5.38 0.57 6.64
CA LEU A 33 -4.43 -0.15 5.80
C LEU A 33 -3.60 0.88 5.04
N VAL A 34 -2.39 1.12 5.52
CA VAL A 34 -1.45 2.06 4.88
C VAL A 34 -0.48 1.27 4.00
N VAL A 35 -0.48 1.57 2.71
CA VAL A 35 0.39 0.93 1.72
C VAL A 35 1.39 1.95 1.21
N PHE A 36 2.65 1.75 1.54
CA PHE A 36 3.76 2.55 1.02
C PHE A 36 4.29 1.92 -0.26
N ASP A 37 4.14 2.63 -1.36
CA ASP A 37 4.64 2.16 -2.65
C ASP A 37 6.16 2.33 -2.74
N ASN A 38 6.83 1.29 -3.24
CA ASN A 38 8.30 1.25 -3.39
C ASN A 38 9.09 1.51 -2.09
N PHE A 39 8.52 1.14 -0.94
CA PHE A 39 9.14 1.30 0.36
C PHE A 39 9.99 0.07 0.72
N ARG A 40 11.27 0.29 1.02
CA ARG A 40 12.21 -0.79 1.32
C ARG A 40 12.21 -1.14 2.81
N TYR A 41 12.56 -2.39 3.09
CA TYR A 41 12.65 -2.89 4.46
C TYR A 41 13.69 -2.15 5.33
N ASP A 42 14.81 -1.74 4.76
CA ASP A 42 15.81 -0.93 5.48
C ASP A 42 15.30 0.46 5.84
N GLN A 43 14.42 1.05 5.01
CA GLN A 43 13.74 2.30 5.34
C GLN A 43 12.74 2.08 6.49
N TRP A 44 11.99 0.98 6.46
CA TRP A 44 11.12 0.61 7.58
C TRP A 44 11.90 0.51 8.89
N LYS A 45 13.01 -0.23 8.91
CA LYS A 45 13.85 -0.38 10.12
C LYS A 45 14.43 0.94 10.63
N ALA A 46 14.57 1.94 9.78
CA ALA A 46 14.97 3.27 10.20
C ALA A 46 13.85 4.04 10.91
N ILE A 47 12.60 3.82 10.51
CA ILE A 47 11.42 4.53 11.03
C ILE A 47 10.83 3.83 12.26
N GLU A 48 10.87 2.51 12.29
CA GLU A 48 10.32 1.70 13.38
C GLU A 48 10.76 2.20 14.76
N THR A 49 12.00 2.66 14.87
CA THR A 49 12.56 3.19 16.12
C THR A 49 11.91 4.51 16.58
N GLU A 50 11.21 5.20 15.72
CA GLU A 50 10.49 6.46 16.03
C GLU A 50 9.04 6.20 16.48
N LEU A 51 8.52 5.01 16.23
CA LEU A 51 7.13 4.63 16.52
C LEU A 51 6.97 4.07 17.93
N THR A 52 7.48 4.77 18.94
CA THR A 52 7.53 4.30 20.35
C THR A 52 6.18 4.19 21.03
N ASP A 53 5.17 4.86 20.51
CA ASP A 53 3.82 4.90 21.09
C ASP A 53 2.88 3.83 20.50
N TYR A 54 3.42 2.99 19.61
CA TYR A 54 2.67 1.93 18.92
C TYR A 54 3.15 0.55 19.36
N ASP A 55 2.20 -0.37 19.49
CA ASP A 55 2.49 -1.79 19.68
C ASP A 55 2.69 -2.47 18.32
N ILE A 56 3.93 -2.77 17.98
CA ILE A 56 4.32 -3.20 16.63
C ILE A 56 4.46 -4.71 16.58
N THR A 57 3.72 -5.34 15.66
CA THR A 57 3.93 -6.74 15.26
C THR A 57 4.39 -6.79 13.81
N GLU A 58 5.60 -7.29 13.59
CA GLU A 58 6.20 -7.39 12.25
C GLU A 58 5.98 -8.79 11.67
N GLN A 59 5.54 -8.82 10.41
CA GLN A 59 5.43 -10.05 9.62
C GLN A 59 5.96 -9.80 8.21
N LEU A 60 6.58 -10.83 7.63
CA LEU A 60 7.08 -10.76 6.26
C LEU A 60 6.12 -11.48 5.32
N CYS A 61 5.86 -10.89 4.17
CA CYS A 61 5.15 -11.52 3.08
C CYS A 61 5.98 -11.46 1.78
N CYS A 62 5.74 -12.40 0.88
CA CYS A 62 6.36 -12.40 -0.44
C CYS A 62 5.47 -11.65 -1.43
N SER A 63 6.06 -10.75 -2.22
CA SER A 63 5.33 -10.17 -3.34
C SER A 63 5.24 -11.13 -4.51
N ILE A 64 4.14 -11.06 -5.25
CA ILE A 64 4.06 -11.73 -6.55
C ILE A 64 5.07 -11.14 -7.54
N LEU A 65 5.44 -11.89 -8.56
CA LEU A 65 6.29 -11.42 -9.65
C LEU A 65 5.46 -11.28 -10.94
N PRO A 66 5.66 -10.19 -11.70
CA PRO A 66 6.52 -9.06 -11.41
C PRO A 66 5.97 -8.20 -10.26
N THR A 67 6.88 -7.52 -9.53
CA THR A 67 6.51 -6.64 -8.41
C THR A 67 5.99 -5.28 -8.84
N ALA A 68 5.84 -5.06 -10.14
CA ALA A 68 5.32 -3.80 -10.66
C ALA A 68 3.95 -3.46 -10.02
N THR A 69 3.76 -2.20 -9.70
CA THR A 69 2.64 -1.67 -8.94
C THR A 69 1.28 -2.14 -9.48
N GLN A 70 1.11 -2.11 -10.80
CA GLN A 70 -0.12 -2.55 -11.47
C GLN A 70 -0.49 -4.02 -11.22
N TYR A 71 0.49 -4.89 -10.98
CA TYR A 71 0.25 -6.29 -10.65
C TYR A 71 0.18 -6.50 -9.15
N ALA A 72 1.22 -6.10 -8.43
CA ALA A 72 1.38 -6.42 -7.02
C ALA A 72 0.33 -5.70 -6.14
N ARG A 73 0.09 -4.40 -6.37
CA ARG A 73 -0.86 -3.62 -5.57
C ARG A 73 -2.31 -3.96 -5.91
N ASN A 74 -2.62 -4.15 -7.20
CA ASN A 74 -3.95 -4.63 -7.57
C ASN A 74 -4.24 -6.03 -7.01
N ALA A 75 -3.26 -6.94 -7.00
CA ALA A 75 -3.40 -8.26 -6.39
C ALA A 75 -3.63 -8.18 -4.87
N LEU A 76 -2.92 -7.28 -4.18
CA LEU A 76 -3.11 -7.02 -2.76
C LEU A 76 -4.57 -6.63 -2.47
N PHE A 77 -5.10 -5.60 -3.14
CA PHE A 77 -6.45 -5.10 -2.90
C PHE A 77 -7.55 -6.05 -3.35
N ALA A 78 -7.33 -6.72 -4.47
CA ALA A 78 -8.28 -7.72 -4.97
C ALA A 78 -8.29 -9.01 -4.13
N GLY A 79 -7.21 -9.31 -3.39
CA GLY A 79 -7.05 -10.59 -2.71
C GLY A 79 -7.07 -11.75 -3.69
N MET A 80 -6.44 -11.61 -4.86
CA MET A 80 -6.33 -12.64 -5.90
C MET A 80 -5.18 -12.35 -6.87
N MET A 81 -4.81 -13.35 -7.64
CA MET A 81 -3.74 -13.22 -8.64
C MET A 81 -4.14 -12.32 -9.82
N PRO A 82 -3.18 -11.61 -10.45
CA PRO A 82 -3.45 -10.74 -11.61
C PRO A 82 -4.21 -11.43 -12.75
N SER A 83 -3.90 -12.69 -13.02
CA SER A 83 -4.61 -13.48 -14.04
C SER A 83 -6.10 -13.66 -13.72
N GLU A 84 -6.45 -13.82 -12.46
CA GLU A 84 -7.83 -13.91 -12.01
C GLU A 84 -8.54 -12.55 -12.08
N ILE A 85 -7.82 -11.45 -11.74
CA ILE A 85 -8.35 -10.09 -11.89
C ILE A 85 -8.70 -9.83 -13.35
N LYS A 86 -7.76 -10.11 -14.27
CA LYS A 86 -7.98 -9.95 -15.71
C LYS A 86 -9.18 -10.77 -16.22
N GLN A 87 -9.35 -11.98 -15.71
CA GLN A 87 -10.46 -12.85 -16.11
C GLN A 87 -11.81 -12.40 -15.54
N ARG A 88 -11.85 -11.99 -14.26
CA ARG A 88 -13.10 -11.65 -13.58
C ARG A 88 -13.56 -10.23 -13.81
N TYR A 89 -12.61 -9.30 -13.97
CA TYR A 89 -12.82 -7.87 -14.06
C TYR A 89 -12.04 -7.28 -15.25
N PRO A 90 -12.32 -7.73 -16.49
CA PRO A 90 -11.55 -7.29 -17.67
C PRO A 90 -11.60 -5.78 -17.88
N ASP A 91 -12.71 -5.12 -17.52
CA ASP A 91 -12.88 -3.66 -17.64
C ASP A 91 -12.03 -2.88 -16.63
N TRP A 92 -11.55 -3.52 -15.57
CA TRP A 92 -10.67 -2.91 -14.57
C TRP A 92 -9.20 -3.28 -14.78
N TRP A 93 -8.95 -4.14 -15.74
CA TRP A 93 -7.59 -4.52 -16.11
C TRP A 93 -7.03 -3.56 -17.16
N THR A 94 -5.85 -3.01 -16.88
CA THR A 94 -5.14 -2.13 -17.81
C THR A 94 -3.87 -2.82 -18.29
N GLU A 95 -3.67 -2.90 -19.60
CA GLU A 95 -2.47 -3.48 -20.20
C GLU A 95 -1.22 -2.60 -19.94
N GLU A 96 -0.04 -3.17 -20.13
CA GLU A 96 1.24 -2.55 -19.76
C GLU A 96 1.52 -1.20 -20.44
N ASP A 97 1.00 -1.00 -21.65
CA ASP A 97 1.27 0.18 -22.48
C ASP A 97 0.47 1.43 -22.09
N ALA A 98 -0.47 1.33 -21.17
CA ALA A 98 -1.28 2.46 -20.73
C ALA A 98 -0.60 3.21 -19.59
N GLU A 99 0.07 4.31 -19.89
CA GLU A 99 0.88 5.05 -18.91
C GLU A 99 0.10 5.71 -17.76
N GLU A 100 -1.15 6.08 -17.95
CA GLU A 100 -1.87 6.95 -17.01
C GLU A 100 -2.94 6.28 -16.12
N SER A 101 -3.32 5.02 -16.37
CA SER A 101 -4.52 4.44 -15.74
C SER A 101 -4.32 3.16 -14.94
N LYS A 102 -3.08 2.77 -14.67
CA LYS A 102 -2.73 1.42 -14.16
C LYS A 102 -3.36 1.06 -12.81
N ASN A 103 -3.73 2.04 -11.99
CA ASN A 103 -4.21 1.84 -10.62
C ASN A 103 -5.45 2.68 -10.28
N LEU A 104 -6.28 3.02 -11.28
CA LEU A 104 -7.51 3.79 -11.05
C LEU A 104 -8.62 2.95 -10.42
N ASN A 105 -8.55 1.62 -10.58
CA ASN A 105 -9.60 0.71 -10.17
C ASN A 105 -9.37 0.07 -8.78
N GLU A 106 -8.36 0.52 -8.03
CA GLU A 106 -8.07 -0.02 -6.70
C GLU A 106 -9.27 0.03 -5.76
N PRO A 107 -10.07 1.11 -5.66
CA PRO A 107 -11.28 1.12 -4.85
C PRO A 107 -12.31 0.07 -5.28
N HIS A 108 -12.45 -0.16 -6.59
CA HIS A 108 -13.36 -1.20 -7.11
C HIS A 108 -12.86 -2.61 -6.76
N LEU A 109 -11.55 -2.85 -6.75
CA LEU A 109 -10.96 -4.12 -6.35
C LEU A 109 -11.15 -4.39 -4.86
N ILE A 110 -11.05 -3.37 -4.00
CA ILE A 110 -11.34 -3.47 -2.56
C ILE A 110 -12.82 -3.81 -2.36
N GLN A 111 -13.73 -3.12 -3.04
CA GLN A 111 -15.16 -3.41 -2.96
C GLN A 111 -15.45 -4.85 -3.43
N ALA A 112 -14.87 -5.27 -4.54
CA ALA A 112 -15.03 -6.63 -5.06
C ALA A 112 -14.47 -7.70 -4.10
N PHE A 113 -13.40 -7.41 -3.36
CA PHE A 113 -12.92 -8.27 -2.29
C PHE A 113 -13.96 -8.39 -1.17
N LEU A 114 -14.46 -7.27 -0.65
CA LEU A 114 -15.46 -7.25 0.43
C LEU A 114 -16.75 -7.99 0.02
N ASP A 115 -17.22 -7.78 -1.19
CA ASP A 115 -18.41 -8.46 -1.73
C ASP A 115 -18.18 -9.99 -1.82
N ARG A 116 -16.99 -10.40 -2.29
CA ARG A 116 -16.64 -11.84 -2.41
C ARG A 116 -16.59 -12.54 -1.06
N VAL A 117 -16.11 -11.85 -0.02
CA VAL A 117 -16.11 -12.39 1.35
C VAL A 117 -17.42 -12.10 2.11
N ARG A 118 -18.45 -11.62 1.39
CA ARG A 118 -19.79 -11.31 1.91
C ARG A 118 -19.82 -10.32 3.07
N ARG A 119 -18.96 -9.32 2.98
CA ARG A 119 -18.88 -8.21 3.94
C ARG A 119 -19.58 -6.97 3.36
N ARG A 120 -20.14 -6.16 4.26
CA ARG A 120 -20.75 -4.86 3.94
C ARG A 120 -20.10 -3.74 4.72
N ASP A 121 -18.80 -3.88 4.95
CA ASP A 121 -18.03 -2.86 5.66
C ASP A 121 -17.97 -1.59 4.82
N THR A 122 -18.15 -0.46 5.48
CA THR A 122 -17.86 0.83 4.88
C THR A 122 -16.36 1.01 4.79
N PHE A 123 -15.88 1.52 3.67
CA PHE A 123 -14.46 1.83 3.52
C PHE A 123 -14.24 3.18 2.84
N SER A 124 -13.07 3.75 3.08
CA SER A 124 -12.53 4.89 2.33
C SER A 124 -11.24 4.49 1.61
N TYR A 125 -10.91 5.22 0.56
CA TYR A 125 -9.66 5.05 -0.17
C TYR A 125 -9.05 6.42 -0.46
N HIS A 126 -7.79 6.60 -0.04
CA HIS A 126 -7.03 7.83 -0.20
C HIS A 126 -5.68 7.53 -0.84
N LYS A 127 -5.26 8.40 -1.75
CA LYS A 127 -3.96 8.32 -2.41
C LYS A 127 -3.19 9.59 -2.10
N ILE A 128 -2.01 9.45 -1.54
CA ILE A 128 -1.18 10.55 -1.09
C ILE A 128 0.04 10.66 -2.01
N ASN A 129 0.14 11.76 -2.71
CA ASN A 129 1.24 12.09 -3.61
C ASN A 129 2.06 13.29 -3.10
N ALA A 130 1.48 14.09 -2.19
CA ALA A 130 2.08 15.31 -1.66
C ALA A 130 1.85 15.43 -0.14
N THR A 131 2.64 16.29 0.51
CA THR A 131 2.60 16.46 1.96
C THR A 131 1.29 17.10 2.45
N ASP A 132 0.75 18.05 1.71
CA ASP A 132 -0.53 18.70 2.03
C ASP A 132 -1.71 17.73 2.02
N GLU A 133 -1.71 16.74 1.11
CA GLU A 133 -2.71 15.66 1.09
C GLU A 133 -2.60 14.78 2.34
N ALA A 134 -1.38 14.53 2.82
CA ALA A 134 -1.16 13.79 4.06
C ALA A 134 -1.65 14.57 5.29
N GLU A 135 -1.34 15.86 5.39
CA GLU A 135 -1.80 16.74 6.48
C GLU A 135 -3.33 16.81 6.53
N GLN A 136 -3.98 16.92 5.36
CA GLN A 136 -5.44 16.90 5.27
C GLN A 136 -6.00 15.57 5.76
N LEU A 137 -5.45 14.45 5.33
CA LEU A 137 -5.89 13.13 5.76
C LEU A 137 -5.76 12.94 7.27
N LEU A 138 -4.65 13.41 7.86
CA LEU A 138 -4.43 13.35 9.30
C LEU A 138 -5.47 14.17 10.07
N ALA A 139 -5.82 15.36 9.58
CA ALA A 139 -6.86 16.19 10.19
C ALA A 139 -8.24 15.50 10.17
N GLU A 140 -8.50 14.62 9.22
CA GLU A 140 -9.75 13.89 9.05
C GLU A 140 -9.72 12.47 9.67
N ALA A 141 -8.57 12.00 10.20
CA ALA A 141 -8.35 10.60 10.57
C ALA A 141 -9.37 10.09 11.61
N ASP A 142 -9.68 10.88 12.64
CA ASP A 142 -10.66 10.52 13.65
C ASP A 142 -12.07 10.36 13.07
N GLU A 143 -12.46 11.24 12.16
CA GLU A 143 -13.74 11.17 11.47
C GLU A 143 -13.82 9.94 10.56
N LEU A 144 -12.75 9.64 9.83
CA LEU A 144 -12.63 8.45 8.99
C LEU A 144 -12.76 7.17 9.81
N LEU A 145 -12.12 7.11 10.98
CA LEU A 145 -12.25 5.98 11.91
C LEU A 145 -13.68 5.81 12.43
N GLN A 146 -14.40 6.91 12.64
CA GLN A 146 -15.79 6.84 13.10
C GLN A 146 -16.75 6.36 12.01
N ARG A 147 -16.52 6.75 10.77
CA ARG A 147 -17.40 6.46 9.64
C ARG A 147 -17.17 5.09 8.99
N ASN A 148 -15.92 4.65 8.95
CA ASN A 148 -15.53 3.47 8.17
C ASN A 148 -14.93 2.38 9.06
N SER A 149 -15.19 1.14 8.68
CA SER A 149 -14.53 -0.02 9.26
C SER A 149 -13.10 -0.21 8.69
N LEU A 150 -12.91 0.16 7.42
CA LEU A 150 -11.63 0.05 6.73
C LEU A 150 -11.28 1.39 6.06
N ASN A 151 -10.10 1.92 6.36
CA ASN A 151 -9.57 3.10 5.69
C ASN A 151 -8.27 2.70 4.97
N VAL A 152 -8.26 2.81 3.66
CA VAL A 152 -7.11 2.44 2.84
C VAL A 152 -6.40 3.71 2.40
N VAL A 153 -5.11 3.77 2.68
CA VAL A 153 -4.23 4.89 2.34
C VAL A 153 -3.07 4.37 1.52
N VAL A 154 -2.90 4.89 0.32
CA VAL A 154 -1.76 4.58 -0.55
C VAL A 154 -0.82 5.78 -0.57
N VAL A 155 0.41 5.58 -0.14
CA VAL A 155 1.44 6.61 -0.09
C VAL A 155 2.42 6.40 -1.24
N ASN A 156 2.35 7.27 -2.25
CA ASN A 156 3.20 7.20 -3.44
C ASN A 156 4.47 8.06 -3.35
N PHE A 157 4.64 8.84 -2.30
CA PHE A 157 5.74 9.80 -2.19
C PHE A 157 7.12 9.17 -2.45
N ILE A 158 7.37 7.98 -1.91
CA ILE A 158 8.66 7.30 -2.04
C ILE A 158 8.88 6.80 -3.47
N ASP A 159 7.83 6.30 -4.10
CA ASP A 159 7.88 5.89 -5.50
C ASP A 159 8.15 7.08 -6.42
N MET A 160 7.45 8.19 -6.23
CA MET A 160 7.69 9.44 -6.96
C MET A 160 9.12 9.96 -6.79
N LEU A 161 9.67 9.89 -5.56
CA LEU A 161 11.04 10.28 -5.29
C LEU A 161 12.04 9.36 -6.02
N SER A 162 11.76 8.08 -6.08
CA SER A 162 12.57 7.09 -6.81
C SER A 162 12.56 7.33 -8.31
N HIS A 163 11.41 7.68 -8.90
CA HIS A 163 11.30 8.08 -10.30
C HIS A 163 12.02 9.40 -10.58
N ALA A 164 11.82 10.42 -9.77
CA ALA A 164 12.52 11.69 -9.89
C ALA A 164 14.06 11.55 -9.82
N ARG A 165 14.56 10.58 -9.04
CA ARG A 165 15.98 10.24 -8.95
C ARG A 165 16.54 9.74 -10.29
N THR A 166 15.77 9.03 -11.10
CA THR A 166 16.21 8.56 -12.41
C THR A 166 16.17 9.65 -13.47
N GLU A 167 15.25 10.58 -13.38
CA GLU A 167 14.99 11.62 -14.38
C GLU A 167 15.82 12.89 -14.16
N SER A 168 16.07 13.28 -12.91
CA SER A 168 16.79 14.50 -12.56
C SER A 168 18.21 14.23 -12.06
N LYS A 169 19.22 14.82 -12.74
CA LYS A 169 20.61 14.75 -12.28
C LYS A 169 20.78 15.35 -10.88
N MET A 170 20.08 16.44 -10.59
CA MET A 170 20.13 17.13 -9.30
C MET A 170 19.54 16.26 -8.19
N VAL A 171 18.39 15.62 -8.44
CA VAL A 171 17.78 14.69 -7.47
C VAL A 171 18.65 13.44 -7.31
N ARG A 172 19.31 12.99 -8.38
CA ARG A 172 20.26 11.88 -8.33
C ARG A 172 21.47 12.21 -7.47
N GLU A 173 22.02 13.41 -7.58
CA GLU A 173 23.14 13.86 -6.75
C GLU A 173 22.71 14.01 -5.28
N LEU A 174 21.54 14.58 -5.00
CA LEU A 174 20.99 14.72 -3.65
C LEU A 174 20.61 13.38 -3.01
N ALA A 175 20.09 12.44 -3.81
CA ALA A 175 19.65 11.12 -3.35
C ALA A 175 20.71 10.02 -3.56
N HIS A 176 21.91 10.37 -4.06
CA HIS A 176 23.01 9.43 -4.18
C HIS A 176 23.63 9.11 -2.82
N ASP A 177 23.49 10.02 -1.88
CA ASP A 177 23.81 9.76 -0.48
C ASP A 177 22.60 9.01 0.15
N GLU A 178 22.82 7.77 0.53
CA GLU A 178 21.85 6.94 1.25
C GLU A 178 21.33 7.66 2.50
N ALA A 179 22.19 8.44 3.16
CA ALA A 179 21.85 9.24 4.33
C ALA A 179 20.88 10.39 3.98
N ALA A 180 21.05 11.05 2.84
CA ALA A 180 20.14 12.11 2.40
C ALA A 180 18.75 11.55 2.04
N TYR A 181 18.71 10.43 1.32
CA TYR A 181 17.44 9.74 0.99
C TYR A 181 16.71 9.27 2.25
N ARG A 182 17.44 8.68 3.18
CA ARG A 182 16.93 8.26 4.49
C ARG A 182 16.41 9.45 5.29
N SER A 183 17.15 10.56 5.31
CA SER A 183 16.74 11.79 6.00
C SER A 183 15.47 12.40 5.41
N LEU A 184 15.33 12.43 4.08
CA LEU A 184 14.11 12.89 3.41
C LEU A 184 12.90 12.01 3.75
N THR A 185 13.07 10.70 3.72
CA THR A 185 12.02 9.75 4.09
C THR A 185 11.61 9.92 5.55
N LEU A 186 12.55 10.00 6.48
CA LEU A 186 12.29 10.23 7.90
C LEU A 186 11.64 11.59 8.16
N SER A 187 12.09 12.63 7.47
CA SER A 187 11.51 13.97 7.59
C SER A 187 10.04 13.95 7.16
N TRP A 188 9.74 13.31 6.05
CA TRP A 188 8.37 13.17 5.57
C TRP A 188 7.49 12.41 6.58
N PHE A 189 7.97 11.30 7.11
CA PHE A 189 7.26 10.52 8.13
C PHE A 189 6.99 11.33 9.39
N ARG A 190 8.00 12.04 9.91
CA ARG A 190 7.84 12.88 11.12
C ARG A 190 6.84 13.99 10.93
N HIS A 191 6.72 14.56 9.73
CA HIS A 191 5.78 15.65 9.47
C HIS A 191 4.39 15.18 9.05
N SER A 192 4.27 13.98 8.49
CA SER A 192 3.04 13.58 7.82
C SER A 192 2.37 12.32 8.39
N ALA A 193 3.05 11.56 9.23
CA ALA A 193 2.52 10.30 9.74
C ALA A 193 2.60 10.12 11.27
N ILE A 194 3.34 10.96 11.97
CA ILE A 194 3.63 10.79 13.41
C ILE A 194 3.17 12.04 14.22
N SER A 195 2.67 13.07 13.55
CA SER A 195 2.03 14.22 14.23
C SER A 195 0.62 13.86 14.67
#